data_0239b55159f40c44d185eb2d2f77671f
#
_entry.id   0239b55159f40c44d185eb2d2f77671f
#
_cell.length_a   1.000
_cell.length_b   1.000
_cell.length_c   1.000
_cell.angle_alpha   90.00
_cell.angle_beta   90.00
_cell.angle_gamma   90.00
#
_symmetry.space_group_name_H-M   'P 1'
#
loop_
_entity.id
_entity.type
_entity.pdbx_description
1 polymer ?
#
loop_
_entity_poly.entity_id
_entity_poly.type
_entity_poly.pdbx_seq_one_letter_code
_entity_poly.pdbx_strand_id
1 'polypeptide(L)'
;MMKSFVLIFVSVLFFSCKNEVEKKEVVKEQEAQFVSNQNTDSLYTFAYLPTSTTKQIVKHKYYTLSYYEKFEQAEWVAYELKAAYLKNNDFKRPYFIEDPKVTTGSADWRNYKKSGYDKGHLCPAGDMEFDKEAYNDTFYTSNISPQKHDFNSGIWNRVEQKTRYWAEKYNDIYVVTGGILKDSDKKIGTEKVSVPKYFYKIILAKSGKEHKAIAFLVPNEDSDKSIYDFVVSIETLEKMTGIDFFPNLKNLKSSKDF
;
A
#
# COMPACT_ATOMS: atom_id res chain seq x y z
N MET A 1 -76.25 0.26 -47.35
CA MET A 1 -76.67 -0.89 -46.52
C MET A 1 -75.47 -1.76 -46.22
N MET A 2 -75.26 -2.12 -45.09
CA MET A 2 -74.36 -3.05 -44.41
C MET A 2 -73.29 -2.36 -43.48
N LYS A 3 -73.59 -2.47 -42.23
CA LYS A 3 -72.76 -2.08 -41.08
C LYS A 3 -71.62 -3.12 -40.89
N SER A 4 -70.39 -2.69 -40.85
CA SER A 4 -69.30 -3.55 -40.40
C SER A 4 -68.86 -3.10 -39.05
N PHE A 5 -68.93 -4.04 -38.11
CA PHE A 5 -68.47 -3.94 -36.74
C PHE A 5 -66.93 -4.01 -36.72
N VAL A 6 -66.30 -3.05 -36.04
CA VAL A 6 -64.88 -3.12 -35.69
C VAL A 6 -64.78 -3.67 -34.29
N LEU A 7 -64.18 -4.82 -34.19
CA LEU A 7 -63.78 -5.43 -32.89
C LEU A 7 -62.38 -4.90 -32.55
N ILE A 8 -62.30 -4.12 -31.51
CA ILE A 8 -61.03 -3.69 -30.95
C ILE A 8 -60.59 -4.75 -29.96
N PHE A 9 -59.48 -5.41 -30.28
CA PHE A 9 -58.79 -6.31 -29.38
C PHE A 9 -57.87 -5.48 -28.46
N VAL A 10 -58.17 -5.44 -27.18
CA VAL A 10 -57.27 -4.93 -26.16
C VAL A 10 -56.43 -6.11 -25.64
N SER A 11 -55.22 -6.18 -26.08
CA SER A 11 -54.20 -7.07 -25.49
C SER A 11 -52.88 -6.33 -25.31
N VAL A 12 -52.79 -5.59 -24.24
CA VAL A 12 -51.50 -5.06 -23.77
C VAL A 12 -51.48 -5.13 -22.25
N LEU A 13 -50.36 -5.55 -21.71
CA LEU A 13 -49.88 -5.48 -20.36
C LEU A 13 -49.72 -6.81 -19.62
N PHE A 14 -48.74 -7.63 -20.04
CA PHE A 14 -48.08 -8.58 -19.14
C PHE A 14 -46.60 -8.84 -19.53
N PHE A 15 -45.89 -7.89 -20.16
CA PHE A 15 -44.48 -8.13 -20.54
C PHE A 15 -43.45 -7.31 -19.75
N SER A 16 -43.84 -6.46 -18.79
CA SER A 16 -42.89 -5.57 -18.15
C SER A 16 -42.26 -6.11 -16.84
N CYS A 17 -42.93 -7.05 -16.16
CA CYS A 17 -42.40 -7.54 -14.86
C CYS A 17 -41.39 -8.67 -14.99
N LYS A 18 -41.39 -9.46 -16.08
CA LYS A 18 -40.40 -10.54 -16.24
C LYS A 18 -39.00 -10.04 -16.53
N ASN A 19 -38.86 -8.97 -17.29
CA ASN A 19 -37.53 -8.41 -17.65
C ASN A 19 -36.83 -7.70 -16.54
N GLU A 20 -37.51 -7.18 -15.52
CA GLU A 20 -36.88 -6.57 -14.35
C GLU A 20 -36.39 -7.60 -13.34
N VAL A 21 -37.09 -8.72 -13.20
CA VAL A 21 -36.68 -9.81 -12.30
C VAL A 21 -35.46 -10.52 -12.88
N GLU A 22 -35.45 -10.84 -14.17
CA GLU A 22 -34.26 -11.43 -14.83
C GLU A 22 -33.04 -10.49 -14.81
N LYS A 23 -33.21 -9.17 -15.02
CA LYS A 23 -32.10 -8.21 -14.88
C LYS A 23 -31.56 -8.13 -13.45
N LYS A 24 -32.40 -8.20 -12.43
CA LYS A 24 -31.96 -8.20 -11.04
C LYS A 24 -31.25 -9.49 -10.63
N GLU A 25 -31.68 -10.64 -11.17
CA GLU A 25 -30.99 -11.92 -10.94
C GLU A 25 -29.65 -11.98 -11.68
N VAL A 26 -29.56 -11.54 -12.92
CA VAL A 26 -28.29 -11.48 -13.68
C VAL A 26 -27.29 -10.52 -13.03
N VAL A 27 -27.74 -9.37 -12.53
CA VAL A 27 -26.86 -8.44 -11.79
C VAL A 27 -26.40 -9.04 -10.47
N LYS A 28 -27.26 -9.73 -9.72
CA LYS A 28 -26.87 -10.45 -8.50
C LYS A 28 -25.92 -11.63 -8.74
N GLU A 29 -26.12 -12.38 -9.84
CA GLU A 29 -25.17 -13.42 -10.24
C GLU A 29 -23.84 -12.85 -10.70
N GLN A 30 -23.83 -11.73 -11.42
CA GLN A 30 -22.60 -11.04 -11.81
C GLN A 30 -21.87 -10.43 -10.59
N GLU A 31 -22.59 -9.83 -9.64
CA GLU A 31 -22.01 -9.37 -8.38
C GLU A 31 -21.50 -10.54 -7.52
N ALA A 32 -22.25 -11.66 -7.45
CA ALA A 32 -21.79 -12.85 -6.74
C ALA A 32 -20.58 -13.52 -7.43
N GLN A 33 -20.53 -13.56 -8.77
CA GLN A 33 -19.36 -14.03 -9.52
C GLN A 33 -18.17 -13.06 -9.41
N PHE A 34 -18.42 -11.74 -9.39
CA PHE A 34 -17.35 -10.75 -9.16
C PHE A 34 -16.78 -10.88 -7.74
N VAL A 35 -17.62 -11.12 -6.73
CA VAL A 35 -17.18 -11.37 -5.34
C VAL A 35 -16.50 -12.74 -5.22
N SER A 36 -16.97 -13.79 -5.95
CA SER A 36 -16.34 -15.11 -5.93
C SER A 36 -15.03 -15.17 -6.70
N ASN A 37 -14.87 -14.42 -7.78
CA ASN A 37 -13.61 -14.30 -8.51
C ASN A 37 -12.56 -13.42 -7.79
N GLN A 38 -12.98 -12.61 -6.80
CA GLN A 38 -12.02 -11.96 -5.90
C GLN A 38 -11.48 -12.91 -4.81
N ASN A 39 -12.11 -14.08 -4.61
CA ASN A 39 -11.72 -15.07 -3.60
C ASN A 39 -10.66 -16.10 -4.07
N THR A 40 -10.24 -16.10 -5.32
CA THR A 40 -9.22 -17.05 -5.81
C THR A 40 -7.80 -16.48 -5.90
N ASP A 41 -7.62 -15.16 -5.64
CA ASP A 41 -6.29 -14.54 -5.50
C ASP A 41 -5.91 -14.26 -4.03
N SER A 42 -6.56 -14.94 -3.08
CA SER A 42 -6.44 -14.67 -1.64
C SER A 42 -5.25 -15.33 -0.96
N LEU A 43 -4.13 -15.52 -1.67
CA LEU A 43 -2.89 -15.95 -1.00
C LEU A 43 -2.22 -14.82 -0.19
N TYR A 44 -2.63 -13.55 -0.39
CA TYR A 44 -2.04 -12.40 0.27
C TYR A 44 -3.09 -11.32 0.63
N THR A 45 -4.14 -11.69 1.33
CA THR A 45 -4.93 -10.69 2.04
C THR A 45 -4.12 -10.21 3.23
N PHE A 46 -3.44 -9.08 3.05
CA PHE A 46 -2.88 -8.34 4.16
C PHE A 46 -4.05 -7.95 5.08
N ALA A 47 -4.19 -8.68 6.19
CA ALA A 47 -5.35 -8.58 7.08
C ALA A 47 -5.46 -7.20 7.77
N TYR A 48 -4.44 -6.36 7.62
CA TYR A 48 -4.24 -5.13 8.39
C TYR A 48 -3.93 -3.93 7.49
N LEU A 49 -4.56 -3.85 6.29
CA LEU A 49 -4.38 -2.71 5.40
C LEU A 49 -4.85 -1.41 6.06
N PRO A 50 -4.07 -0.33 5.95
CA PRO A 50 -4.52 1.01 6.32
C PRO A 50 -5.70 1.47 5.48
N THR A 51 -6.42 2.49 5.96
CA THR A 51 -7.32 3.25 5.10
C THR A 51 -6.52 4.02 4.04
N SER A 52 -7.17 4.37 2.93
CA SER A 52 -6.56 5.18 1.88
C SER A 52 -7.26 6.53 1.79
N THR A 53 -6.47 7.62 1.74
CA THR A 53 -7.01 8.97 1.52
C THR A 53 -7.28 9.25 0.05
N THR A 54 -6.66 8.48 -0.85
CA THR A 54 -6.74 8.65 -2.32
C THR A 54 -7.67 7.68 -3.00
N LYS A 55 -7.94 6.54 -2.36
CA LYS A 55 -8.64 5.37 -2.91
C LYS A 55 -7.91 4.70 -4.11
N GLN A 56 -6.70 5.11 -4.44
CA GLN A 56 -5.88 4.50 -5.49
C GLN A 56 -5.01 3.38 -4.92
N ILE A 57 -5.64 2.23 -4.67
CA ILE A 57 -4.99 1.05 -4.12
C ILE A 57 -4.39 0.21 -5.25
N VAL A 58 -3.09 -0.04 -5.15
CA VAL A 58 -2.33 -0.88 -6.08
C VAL A 58 -1.84 -2.13 -5.35
N LYS A 59 -2.19 -3.30 -5.89
CA LYS A 59 -1.84 -4.60 -5.29
C LYS A 59 -0.76 -5.29 -6.11
N HIS A 60 0.39 -5.51 -5.51
CA HIS A 60 1.41 -6.43 -5.97
C HIS A 60 1.27 -7.77 -5.24
N LYS A 61 2.03 -8.77 -5.68
CA LYS A 61 1.94 -10.11 -5.11
C LYS A 61 2.30 -10.16 -3.62
N TYR A 62 3.29 -9.36 -3.19
CA TYR A 62 3.82 -9.40 -1.83
C TYR A 62 3.73 -8.08 -1.07
N TYR A 63 3.24 -7.01 -1.70
CA TYR A 63 2.92 -5.77 -1.03
C TYR A 63 1.72 -5.08 -1.68
N THR A 64 1.09 -4.20 -0.94
CA THR A 64 0.01 -3.32 -1.40
C THR A 64 0.39 -1.89 -1.06
N LEU A 65 0.03 -0.96 -1.92
CA LEU A 65 0.25 0.47 -1.67
C LEU A 65 -0.99 1.29 -1.97
N SER A 66 -1.04 2.49 -1.37
CA SER A 66 -1.97 3.55 -1.76
C SER A 66 -1.18 4.64 -2.47
N TYR A 67 -1.39 4.80 -3.77
CA TYR A 67 -0.69 5.82 -4.56
C TYR A 67 -1.36 7.17 -4.43
N TYR A 68 -0.55 8.23 -4.27
CA TYR A 68 -1.03 9.60 -4.18
C TYR A 68 -0.48 10.44 -5.33
N GLU A 69 -1.25 10.51 -6.41
CA GLU A 69 -0.93 11.21 -7.65
C GLU A 69 -0.40 12.63 -7.44
N LYS A 70 -1.04 13.41 -6.57
CA LYS A 70 -0.64 14.78 -6.24
C LYS A 70 0.83 14.91 -5.79
N PHE A 71 1.37 13.86 -5.20
CA PHE A 71 2.72 13.82 -4.63
C PHE A 71 3.65 12.88 -5.39
N GLU A 72 3.15 12.19 -6.43
CA GLU A 72 3.88 11.27 -7.29
C GLU A 72 4.60 10.15 -6.53
N GLN A 73 3.94 9.58 -5.52
CA GLN A 73 4.43 8.48 -4.72
C GLN A 73 3.35 7.87 -3.86
N ALA A 74 3.62 6.72 -3.24
CA ALA A 74 2.69 6.12 -2.30
C ALA A 74 2.59 6.93 -1.01
N GLU A 75 1.35 7.11 -0.49
CA GLU A 75 1.14 7.60 0.86
C GLU A 75 1.50 6.53 1.90
N TRP A 76 1.33 5.25 1.57
CA TRP A 76 1.81 4.10 2.32
C TRP A 76 2.06 2.90 1.42
N VAL A 77 2.98 2.04 1.86
CA VAL A 77 3.22 0.69 1.37
C VAL A 77 3.09 -0.26 2.55
N ALA A 78 2.33 -1.34 2.37
CA ALA A 78 2.05 -2.34 3.39
C ALA A 78 2.43 -3.73 2.92
N TYR A 79 3.16 -4.49 3.74
CA TYR A 79 3.61 -5.84 3.42
C TYR A 79 3.76 -6.72 4.67
N GLU A 80 3.67 -8.01 4.47
CA GLU A 80 3.99 -9.01 5.50
C GLU A 80 5.46 -9.43 5.33
N LEU A 81 6.20 -9.45 6.42
CA LEU A 81 7.58 -9.93 6.45
C LEU A 81 7.65 -11.17 7.36
N LYS A 82 7.89 -12.32 6.76
CA LYS A 82 8.05 -13.60 7.46
C LYS A 82 9.52 -13.91 7.70
N ALA A 83 9.83 -14.55 8.83
CA ALA A 83 11.19 -15.05 9.08
C ALA A 83 11.68 -15.93 7.92
N ALA A 84 10.78 -16.73 7.32
CA ALA A 84 11.09 -17.58 6.18
C ALA A 84 11.46 -16.81 4.89
N TYR A 85 11.14 -15.52 4.81
CA TYR A 85 11.46 -14.64 3.68
C TYR A 85 12.87 -14.00 3.78
N LEU A 86 13.48 -14.03 4.96
CA LEU A 86 14.81 -13.47 5.20
C LEU A 86 15.90 -14.37 4.60
N LYS A 87 15.89 -14.47 3.27
CA LYS A 87 16.84 -15.22 2.47
C LYS A 87 17.55 -14.26 1.53
N ASN A 88 18.86 -14.39 1.44
CA ASN A 88 19.65 -13.67 0.45
C ASN A 88 19.88 -14.59 -0.76
N ASN A 89 19.23 -14.28 -1.89
CA ASN A 89 19.36 -15.03 -3.13
C ASN A 89 20.25 -14.34 -4.18
N ASP A 90 20.89 -13.24 -3.82
CA ASP A 90 21.83 -12.49 -4.68
C ASP A 90 21.31 -12.26 -6.10
N PHE A 91 20.06 -11.79 -6.22
CA PHE A 91 19.46 -11.46 -7.51
C PHE A 91 20.13 -10.23 -8.12
N LYS A 92 20.36 -10.29 -9.45
CA LYS A 92 20.81 -9.10 -10.18
C LYS A 92 19.79 -7.97 -10.03
N ARG A 93 20.26 -6.82 -9.54
CA ARG A 93 19.45 -5.62 -9.35
C ARG A 93 18.85 -5.14 -10.67
N PRO A 94 17.51 -5.03 -10.81
CA PRO A 94 16.87 -4.51 -12.00
C PRO A 94 16.96 -2.97 -12.08
N TYR A 95 16.56 -2.42 -13.22
CA TYR A 95 16.35 -0.98 -13.35
C TYR A 95 15.05 -0.57 -12.68
N PHE A 96 15.00 0.67 -12.20
CA PHE A 96 13.74 1.28 -11.79
C PHE A 96 12.89 1.57 -13.01
N ILE A 97 11.63 1.19 -12.96
CA ILE A 97 10.64 1.41 -14.02
C ILE A 97 9.33 1.91 -13.42
N GLU A 98 8.53 2.57 -14.23
CA GLU A 98 7.18 2.96 -13.86
C GLU A 98 6.33 1.73 -13.51
N ASP A 99 5.43 1.88 -12.56
CA ASP A 99 4.55 0.80 -12.12
C ASP A 99 3.36 0.66 -13.09
N PRO A 100 3.27 -0.44 -13.84
CA PRO A 100 2.18 -0.64 -14.81
C PRO A 100 0.80 -0.78 -14.16
N LYS A 101 0.72 -0.95 -12.83
CA LYS A 101 -0.54 -1.06 -12.08
C LYS A 101 -1.05 0.28 -11.57
N VAL A 102 -0.25 1.34 -11.62
CA VAL A 102 -0.70 2.70 -11.35
C VAL A 102 -1.35 3.24 -12.63
N THR A 103 -2.68 3.33 -12.64
CA THR A 103 -3.44 3.67 -13.85
C THR A 103 -3.20 5.08 -14.38
N THR A 104 -2.77 5.98 -13.53
CA THR A 104 -2.40 7.37 -13.86
C THR A 104 -0.94 7.49 -14.31
N GLY A 105 -0.14 6.43 -14.14
CA GLY A 105 1.30 6.41 -14.27
C GLY A 105 1.97 6.70 -12.93
N SER A 106 3.06 6.00 -12.60
CA SER A 106 3.92 6.38 -11.48
C SER A 106 5.09 7.22 -11.98
N ALA A 107 5.66 8.05 -11.10
CA ALA A 107 6.74 8.98 -11.47
C ALA A 107 7.92 8.29 -12.17
N ASP A 108 8.38 8.86 -13.27
CA ASP A 108 9.56 8.37 -13.98
C ASP A 108 10.81 8.47 -13.07
N TRP A 109 11.66 7.43 -13.08
CA TRP A 109 12.90 7.40 -12.30
C TRP A 109 13.87 8.57 -12.64
N ARG A 110 13.73 9.19 -13.81
CA ARG A 110 14.56 10.34 -14.25
C ARG A 110 14.35 11.57 -13.38
N ASN A 111 13.22 11.68 -12.65
CA ASN A 111 13.00 12.75 -11.68
C ASN A 111 14.07 12.77 -10.57
N TYR A 112 14.66 11.62 -10.26
CA TYR A 112 15.71 11.49 -9.25
C TYR A 112 17.12 11.83 -9.79
N LYS A 113 17.30 11.88 -11.11
CA LYS A 113 18.62 12.13 -11.72
C LYS A 113 19.12 13.53 -11.36
N LYS A 114 20.28 13.61 -10.73
CA LYS A 114 20.89 14.87 -10.26
C LYS A 114 20.00 15.67 -9.29
N SER A 115 19.04 15.06 -8.64
CA SER A 115 18.15 15.69 -7.64
C SER A 115 18.83 15.94 -6.30
N GLY A 116 19.88 15.17 -5.99
CA GLY A 116 20.51 15.12 -4.66
C GLY A 116 19.81 14.17 -3.71
N TYR A 117 18.88 13.33 -4.21
CA TYR A 117 18.17 12.32 -3.43
C TYR A 117 18.34 10.94 -4.02
N ASP A 118 18.38 9.94 -3.15
CA ASP A 118 18.30 8.53 -3.50
C ASP A 118 16.87 8.14 -3.92
N LYS A 119 16.78 7.12 -4.74
CA LYS A 119 15.55 6.35 -4.94
C LYS A 119 15.37 5.41 -3.75
N GLY A 120 14.85 5.95 -2.63
CA GLY A 120 14.66 5.20 -1.40
C GLY A 120 13.44 4.30 -1.47
N HIS A 121 13.62 3.03 -1.12
CA HIS A 121 12.53 2.06 -1.09
C HIS A 121 11.62 2.29 0.13
N LEU A 122 10.32 2.10 -0.05
CA LEU A 122 9.37 1.98 1.04
C LEU A 122 9.28 0.52 1.51
N CYS A 123 8.96 -0.43 0.62
CA CYS A 123 9.18 -1.86 0.83
C CYS A 123 10.61 -2.20 0.39
N PRO A 124 11.53 -2.54 1.31
CA PRO A 124 12.93 -2.75 0.97
C PRO A 124 13.14 -3.96 0.05
N ALA A 125 14.06 -3.85 -0.89
CA ALA A 125 14.42 -4.95 -1.77
C ALA A 125 14.95 -6.17 -0.97
N GLY A 126 15.73 -5.92 0.08
CA GLY A 126 16.26 -6.97 0.97
C GLY A 126 15.20 -7.73 1.77
N ASP A 127 13.98 -7.19 1.89
CA ASP A 127 12.86 -7.90 2.53
C ASP A 127 12.16 -8.85 1.54
N MET A 128 12.44 -8.74 0.24
CA MET A 128 11.80 -9.46 -0.87
C MET A 128 12.76 -10.38 -1.66
N GLU A 129 13.99 -10.57 -1.20
CA GLU A 129 14.99 -11.41 -1.87
C GLU A 129 14.68 -12.92 -1.83
N PHE A 130 13.63 -13.36 -1.18
CA PHE A 130 13.20 -14.75 -1.15
C PHE A 130 12.58 -15.22 -2.47
N ASP A 131 12.07 -14.32 -3.28
CA ASP A 131 11.40 -14.57 -4.57
C ASP A 131 11.81 -13.51 -5.59
N LYS A 132 12.15 -13.92 -6.83
CA LYS A 132 12.65 -13.01 -7.85
C LYS A 132 11.61 -11.98 -8.31
N GLU A 133 10.35 -12.37 -8.39
CA GLU A 133 9.25 -11.48 -8.75
C GLU A 133 9.03 -10.44 -7.63
N ALA A 134 8.97 -10.91 -6.36
CA ALA A 134 8.88 -10.03 -5.20
C ALA A 134 10.00 -9.00 -5.17
N TYR A 135 11.25 -9.43 -5.40
CA TYR A 135 12.42 -8.56 -5.47
C TYR A 135 12.30 -7.53 -6.60
N ASN A 136 11.94 -7.98 -7.80
CA ASN A 136 11.82 -7.08 -8.96
C ASN A 136 10.71 -6.05 -8.76
N ASP A 137 9.57 -6.43 -8.17
CA ASP A 137 8.44 -5.53 -7.92
C ASP A 137 8.83 -4.37 -7.01
N THR A 138 9.81 -4.53 -6.11
CA THR A 138 10.28 -3.42 -5.25
C THR A 138 10.91 -2.28 -6.03
N PHE A 139 11.32 -2.49 -7.29
CA PHE A 139 11.94 -1.47 -8.15
C PHE A 139 10.92 -0.70 -9.01
N TYR A 140 9.63 -0.93 -8.83
CA TYR A 140 8.63 -0.01 -9.35
C TYR A 140 8.72 1.35 -8.65
N THR A 141 8.62 2.44 -9.43
CA THR A 141 8.76 3.79 -8.87
C THR A 141 7.60 4.19 -7.95
N SER A 142 6.48 3.47 -7.99
CA SER A 142 5.40 3.59 -7.00
C SER A 142 5.83 3.21 -5.57
N ASN A 143 6.87 2.38 -5.43
CA ASN A 143 7.48 1.96 -4.15
C ASN A 143 8.66 2.84 -3.73
N ILE A 144 8.93 3.95 -4.44
CA ILE A 144 10.13 4.77 -4.28
C ILE A 144 9.75 6.17 -3.79
N SER A 145 10.54 6.70 -2.88
CA SER A 145 10.42 8.05 -2.37
C SER A 145 11.78 8.76 -2.30
N PRO A 146 11.85 10.10 -2.49
CA PRO A 146 13.12 10.83 -2.39
C PRO A 146 13.67 10.82 -0.95
N GLN A 147 14.79 10.15 -0.75
CA GLN A 147 15.48 10.06 0.54
C GLN A 147 16.86 10.68 0.45
N LYS A 148 17.29 11.42 1.48
CA LYS A 148 18.69 11.84 1.59
C LYS A 148 19.57 10.60 1.72
N HIS A 149 20.76 10.63 1.10
CA HIS A 149 21.67 9.47 1.09
C HIS A 149 22.02 9.00 2.52
N ASP A 150 22.43 9.93 3.37
CA ASP A 150 22.86 9.60 4.74
C ASP A 150 21.71 9.14 5.63
N PHE A 151 20.47 9.61 5.37
CA PHE A 151 19.27 9.04 5.97
C PHE A 151 19.03 7.61 5.50
N ASN A 152 19.00 7.39 4.19
CA ASN A 152 18.69 6.10 3.56
C ASN A 152 19.68 5.01 3.96
N SER A 153 20.98 5.29 3.86
CA SER A 153 22.06 4.36 4.23
C SER A 153 22.34 4.29 5.73
N GLY A 154 21.93 5.31 6.50
CA GLY A 154 22.19 5.46 7.92
C GLY A 154 21.02 5.01 8.82
N ILE A 155 20.33 5.98 9.42
CA ILE A 155 19.28 5.71 10.42
C ILE A 155 18.14 4.86 9.86
N TRP A 156 17.71 5.09 8.59
CA TRP A 156 16.63 4.33 7.99
C TRP A 156 17.00 2.86 7.79
N ASN A 157 18.21 2.59 7.28
CA ASN A 157 18.75 1.23 7.17
C ASN A 157 18.80 0.53 8.54
N ARG A 158 19.15 1.24 9.63
CA ARG A 158 19.10 0.67 10.98
C ARG A 158 17.70 0.27 11.42
N VAL A 159 16.68 1.06 11.07
CA VAL A 159 15.28 0.71 11.31
C VAL A 159 14.89 -0.54 10.51
N GLU A 160 15.31 -0.65 9.24
CA GLU A 160 15.03 -1.82 8.40
C GLU A 160 15.72 -3.08 8.93
N GLN A 161 16.99 -3.00 9.32
CA GLN A 161 17.71 -4.13 9.95
C GLN A 161 17.00 -4.58 11.23
N LYS A 162 16.54 -3.63 12.05
CA LYS A 162 15.80 -3.97 13.27
C LYS A 162 14.43 -4.59 12.96
N THR A 163 13.78 -4.15 11.87
CA THR A 163 12.52 -4.76 11.39
C THR A 163 12.73 -6.23 11.01
N ARG A 164 13.81 -6.57 10.29
CA ARG A 164 14.16 -7.96 9.98
C ARG A 164 14.44 -8.78 11.24
N TYR A 165 15.17 -8.24 12.20
CA TYR A 165 15.37 -8.88 13.51
C TYR A 165 14.03 -9.20 14.20
N TRP A 166 13.05 -8.31 14.12
CA TRP A 166 11.72 -8.57 14.70
C TRP A 166 10.93 -9.61 13.91
N ALA A 167 11.09 -9.68 12.60
CA ALA A 167 10.50 -10.76 11.80
C ALA A 167 11.03 -12.13 12.24
N GLU A 168 12.33 -12.24 12.52
CA GLU A 168 12.91 -13.47 13.10
C GLU A 168 12.37 -13.76 14.51
N LYS A 169 12.29 -12.75 15.36
CA LYS A 169 11.83 -12.87 16.76
C LYS A 169 10.37 -13.30 16.88
N TYR A 170 9.49 -12.75 16.03
CA TYR A 170 8.06 -12.96 16.11
C TYR A 170 7.52 -13.88 15.01
N ASN A 171 8.38 -14.37 14.14
CA ASN A 171 8.15 -15.24 12.98
C ASN A 171 7.43 -14.57 11.81
N ASP A 172 6.37 -13.79 12.09
CA ASP A 172 5.63 -13.00 11.09
C ASP A 172 5.33 -11.62 11.65
N ILE A 173 5.61 -10.59 10.87
CA ILE A 173 5.27 -9.21 11.20
C ILE A 173 4.60 -8.54 10.00
N TYR A 174 3.79 -7.52 10.29
CA TYR A 174 3.18 -6.66 9.29
C TYR A 174 3.83 -5.29 9.37
N VAL A 175 4.22 -4.75 8.21
CA VAL A 175 4.92 -3.48 8.10
C VAL A 175 4.09 -2.51 7.27
N VAL A 176 3.91 -1.29 7.77
CA VAL A 176 3.36 -0.17 7.01
C VAL A 176 4.38 0.96 7.03
N THR A 177 4.71 1.51 5.87
CA THR A 177 5.75 2.52 5.74
C THR A 177 5.37 3.57 4.70
N GLY A 178 5.81 4.82 4.87
CA GLY A 178 5.55 5.91 3.95
C GLY A 178 6.24 7.21 4.35
N GLY A 179 6.10 8.21 3.50
CA GLY A 179 6.49 9.59 3.80
C GLY A 179 5.32 10.40 4.37
N ILE A 180 5.61 11.38 5.22
CA ILE A 180 4.62 12.40 5.59
C ILE A 180 4.52 13.40 4.44
N LEU A 181 3.46 13.29 3.63
CA LEU A 181 3.29 14.07 2.41
C LEU A 181 2.56 15.39 2.73
N LYS A 182 3.16 16.51 2.32
CA LYS A 182 2.61 17.87 2.53
C LYS A 182 2.76 18.71 1.26
N ASP A 183 1.82 19.64 1.04
CA ASP A 183 1.88 20.57 -0.08
C ASP A 183 3.12 21.48 -0.03
N SER A 184 3.63 21.76 1.16
CA SER A 184 4.82 22.56 1.38
C SER A 184 6.15 21.80 1.17
N ASP A 185 6.10 20.51 0.80
CA ASP A 185 7.31 19.74 0.55
C ASP A 185 8.05 20.24 -0.68
N LYS A 186 9.38 20.17 -0.64
CA LYS A 186 10.22 20.37 -1.82
C LYS A 186 9.82 19.36 -2.89
N LYS A 187 9.92 19.76 -4.15
CA LYS A 187 9.63 18.92 -5.32
C LYS A 187 10.91 18.67 -6.12
N ILE A 188 11.03 17.47 -6.70
CA ILE A 188 12.12 17.12 -7.62
C ILE A 188 11.56 16.69 -8.98
N GLY A 189 12.40 16.89 -10.02
CA GLY A 189 12.10 16.46 -11.37
C GLY A 189 10.96 17.24 -12.05
N THR A 190 10.63 16.82 -13.26
CA THR A 190 9.59 17.45 -14.10
C THR A 190 8.20 17.13 -13.64
N GLU A 191 8.00 15.95 -13.06
CA GLU A 191 6.72 15.49 -12.53
C GLU A 191 6.46 15.95 -11.09
N LYS A 192 7.43 16.73 -10.51
CA LYS A 192 7.27 17.37 -9.19
C LYS A 192 7.07 16.37 -8.05
N VAL A 193 7.84 15.29 -8.06
CA VAL A 193 7.82 14.29 -6.96
C VAL A 193 8.14 14.97 -5.63
N SER A 194 7.28 14.80 -4.64
CA SER A 194 7.45 15.39 -3.31
C SER A 194 8.62 14.78 -2.56
N VAL A 195 9.35 15.61 -1.80
CA VAL A 195 10.42 15.18 -0.89
C VAL A 195 9.89 15.24 0.54
N PRO A 196 9.48 14.12 1.14
CA PRO A 196 8.97 14.11 2.51
C PRO A 196 10.03 14.58 3.50
N LYS A 197 9.62 15.40 4.48
CA LYS A 197 10.51 15.81 5.58
C LYS A 197 10.69 14.71 6.61
N TYR A 198 9.73 13.78 6.71
CA TYR A 198 9.73 12.67 7.64
C TYR A 198 9.28 11.41 6.94
N PHE A 199 9.84 10.29 7.35
CA PHE A 199 9.37 8.95 7.00
C PHE A 199 8.86 8.24 8.24
N TYR A 200 7.84 7.43 8.08
CA TYR A 200 7.32 6.58 9.14
C TYR A 200 7.42 5.10 8.77
N LYS A 201 7.56 4.27 9.78
CA LYS A 201 7.46 2.81 9.67
C LYS A 201 6.75 2.29 10.90
N ILE A 202 5.70 1.50 10.69
CA ILE A 202 4.93 0.85 11.73
C ILE A 202 5.12 -0.64 11.59
N ILE A 203 5.48 -1.31 12.65
CA ILE A 203 5.63 -2.75 12.72
C ILE A 203 4.58 -3.29 13.67
N LEU A 204 3.78 -4.25 13.20
CA LEU A 204 2.78 -4.97 13.97
C LEU A 204 3.19 -6.43 14.06
N ALA A 205 3.30 -6.97 15.26
CA ALA A 205 3.54 -8.37 15.51
C ALA A 205 2.37 -9.00 16.26
N LYS A 206 2.06 -10.24 15.92
CA LYS A 206 1.13 -11.06 16.68
C LYS A 206 1.88 -11.78 17.79
N SER A 207 1.52 -11.56 19.04
CA SER A 207 2.12 -12.20 20.21
C SER A 207 1.03 -12.98 20.97
N GLY A 208 0.90 -14.25 20.65
CA GLY A 208 -0.18 -15.09 21.20
C GLY A 208 -1.55 -14.62 20.75
N LYS A 209 -2.40 -14.19 21.69
CA LYS A 209 -3.73 -13.62 21.39
C LYS A 209 -3.73 -12.11 21.25
N GLU A 210 -2.61 -11.45 21.52
CA GLU A 210 -2.46 -10.00 21.51
C GLU A 210 -1.69 -9.52 20.27
N HIS A 211 -1.83 -8.25 19.96
CA HIS A 211 -1.02 -7.56 18.98
C HIS A 211 -0.11 -6.57 19.68
N LYS A 212 1.16 -6.55 19.28
CA LYS A 212 2.12 -5.54 19.67
C LYS A 212 2.47 -4.68 18.48
N ALA A 213 2.65 -3.40 18.69
CA ALA A 213 3.09 -2.51 17.64
C ALA A 213 4.19 -1.56 18.13
N ILE A 214 5.06 -1.18 17.20
CA ILE A 214 5.99 -0.07 17.35
C ILE A 214 5.92 0.80 16.12
N ALA A 215 5.94 2.12 16.31
CA ALA A 215 5.88 3.09 15.23
C ALA A 215 7.03 4.08 15.33
N PHE A 216 7.67 4.35 14.22
CA PHE A 216 8.78 5.29 14.08
C PHE A 216 8.37 6.48 13.22
N LEU A 217 8.83 7.66 13.58
CA LEU A 217 8.77 8.89 12.77
C LEU A 217 10.17 9.48 12.70
N VAL A 218 10.83 9.33 11.58
CA VAL A 218 12.25 9.67 11.42
C VAL A 218 12.39 10.86 10.45
N PRO A 219 13.08 11.94 10.80
CA PRO A 219 13.40 13.00 9.86
C PRO A 219 14.21 12.46 8.67
N ASN A 220 13.94 12.95 7.46
CA ASN A 220 14.69 12.61 6.26
C ASN A 220 16.09 13.29 6.31
N GLU A 221 16.85 12.96 7.34
CA GLU A 221 18.17 13.53 7.65
C GLU A 221 19.06 12.48 8.32
N ASP A 222 20.37 12.70 8.25
CA ASP A 222 21.34 11.89 8.97
C ASP A 222 21.13 11.95 10.48
N SER A 223 21.39 10.83 11.17
CA SER A 223 21.28 10.79 12.63
C SER A 223 22.05 9.62 13.24
N ASP A 224 22.86 9.91 14.25
CA ASP A 224 23.53 8.92 15.10
C ASP A 224 22.70 8.48 16.31
N LYS A 225 21.51 9.07 16.50
CA LYS A 225 20.62 8.74 17.61
C LYS A 225 20.17 7.29 17.57
N SER A 226 19.77 6.76 18.72
CA SER A 226 19.12 5.46 18.78
C SER A 226 17.82 5.49 17.97
N ILE A 227 17.49 4.37 17.28
CA ILE A 227 16.20 4.25 16.60
C ILE A 227 15.02 4.47 17.56
N TYR A 228 15.18 4.11 18.84
CA TYR A 228 14.14 4.25 19.86
C TYR A 228 13.84 5.71 20.26
N ASP A 229 14.72 6.66 19.89
CA ASP A 229 14.47 8.10 20.08
C ASP A 229 13.42 8.64 19.09
N PHE A 230 13.13 7.88 18.04
CA PHE A 230 12.14 8.20 17.00
C PHE A 230 10.81 7.46 17.18
N VAL A 231 10.62 6.74 18.28
CA VAL A 231 9.35 6.05 18.54
C VAL A 231 8.26 7.06 18.89
N VAL A 232 7.14 6.92 18.19
CA VAL A 232 5.93 7.73 18.39
C VAL A 232 4.71 6.83 18.59
N SER A 233 3.58 7.41 19.00
CA SER A 233 2.32 6.67 19.02
C SER A 233 1.75 6.55 17.59
N ILE A 234 0.99 5.48 17.32
CA ILE A 234 0.24 5.31 16.06
C ILE A 234 -0.72 6.48 15.88
N GLU A 235 -1.41 6.90 16.93
CA GLU A 235 -2.30 8.05 16.93
C GLU A 235 -1.61 9.36 16.45
N THR A 236 -0.33 9.53 16.76
CA THR A 236 0.44 10.68 16.25
C THR A 236 0.57 10.62 14.74
N LEU A 237 0.87 9.45 14.19
CA LEU A 237 0.96 9.26 12.74
C LEU A 237 -0.39 9.43 12.06
N GLU A 238 -1.46 8.91 12.65
CA GLU A 238 -2.83 9.06 12.13
C GLU A 238 -3.25 10.54 12.05
N LYS A 239 -2.96 11.33 13.09
CA LYS A 239 -3.18 12.77 13.08
C LYS A 239 -2.37 13.51 12.01
N MET A 240 -1.16 13.05 11.73
CA MET A 240 -0.28 13.68 10.73
C MET A 240 -0.66 13.33 9.29
N THR A 241 -1.18 12.12 9.06
CA THR A 241 -1.45 11.58 7.72
C THR A 241 -2.91 11.59 7.33
N GLY A 242 -3.82 11.50 8.32
CA GLY A 242 -5.25 11.26 8.09
C GLY A 242 -5.58 9.79 7.74
N ILE A 243 -4.63 8.89 7.92
CA ILE A 243 -4.74 7.46 7.64
C ILE A 243 -5.05 6.74 8.96
N ASP A 244 -6.07 5.89 9.00
CA ASP A 244 -6.25 4.89 10.06
C ASP A 244 -5.42 3.65 9.67
N PHE A 245 -4.37 3.38 10.45
CA PHE A 245 -3.40 2.34 10.09
C PHE A 245 -3.90 0.92 10.33
N PHE A 246 -4.78 0.72 11.29
CA PHE A 246 -5.28 -0.61 11.65
C PHE A 246 -6.76 -0.57 12.01
N PRO A 247 -7.65 -0.23 11.07
CA PRO A 247 -9.07 0.01 11.35
C PRO A 247 -9.80 -1.17 12.01
N ASN A 248 -9.27 -2.38 11.82
CA ASN A 248 -9.85 -3.61 12.38
C ASN A 248 -9.28 -4.00 13.74
N LEU A 249 -8.27 -3.29 14.27
CA LEU A 249 -7.64 -3.56 15.55
C LEU A 249 -7.96 -2.46 16.57
N LYS A 250 -8.85 -2.78 17.51
CA LYS A 250 -9.20 -1.83 18.57
C LYS A 250 -8.10 -1.74 19.63
N ASN A 251 -7.84 -0.53 20.14
CA ASN A 251 -6.94 -0.26 21.26
C ASN A 251 -5.48 -0.66 21.04
N LEU A 252 -5.02 -0.71 19.80
CA LEU A 252 -3.62 -0.97 19.50
C LEU A 252 -2.76 0.22 19.94
N LYS A 253 -1.79 -0.04 20.82
CA LYS A 253 -0.84 0.98 21.29
C LYS A 253 0.56 0.65 20.82
N SER A 254 1.27 1.68 20.39
CA SER A 254 2.71 1.60 20.12
C SER A 254 3.48 1.56 21.45
N SER A 255 4.46 0.67 21.55
CA SER A 255 5.32 0.53 22.72
C SER A 255 6.78 0.42 22.30
N LYS A 256 7.70 0.92 23.16
CA LYS A 256 9.15 0.66 23.04
C LYS A 256 9.53 -0.77 23.42
N ASP A 257 8.67 -1.47 24.14
CA ASP A 257 8.86 -2.87 24.57
C ASP A 257 8.40 -3.87 23.49
N PHE A 258 8.87 -3.65 22.27
CA PHE A 258 8.54 -4.47 21.10
C PHE A 258 9.53 -5.61 20.87
#